data_c6ed4ec632b158015456a03e52c825bc
#
_entry.id   c6ed4ec632b158015456a03e52c825bc
#
_cell.length_a   1.000
_cell.length_b   1.000
_cell.length_c   1.000
_cell.angle_alpha   90.00
_cell.angle_beta   90.00
_cell.angle_gamma   90.00
#
_symmetry.space_group_name_H-M   'P 1'
#
loop_
_entity.id
_entity.type
_entity.pdbx_description
1 polymer ?
#
loop_
_entity_poly.entity_id
_entity_poly.type
_entity_poly.pdbx_seq_one_letter_code
_entity_poly.pdbx_strand_id
1 'polypeptide(L)'
;MLTLREREQSRQILIVDDEEETAEAISRLLETAGFTTATVDAGLVALKELQESPPDLVLLSPTLSDMDGVELMRQVRKRTSTPIIAVNADPNDKEAKIRALDAGADDIVVRHAPPEELVARIGAILRRVEWSPASEPRLEVRQLSLDISRRIAFLHDRKLQLTPIEYSILVTLMRNAGHVVPHEELLKAVWRTGQGNDYSVLRVNISRLRQKLEDNPRRPSYIVTVPGRGYVMPAGRS
;
A
#
# COMPACT_ATOMS: atom_id res chain seq x y z
N MET A 1 22.15 -14.06 -13.44
CA MET A 1 20.98 -14.12 -12.51
C MET A 1 21.36 -13.28 -11.31
N LEU A 2 20.85 -12.06 -11.20
CA LEU A 2 21.16 -11.13 -10.10
C LEU A 2 20.66 -11.72 -8.78
N THR A 3 21.46 -11.60 -7.72
CA THR A 3 21.07 -12.06 -6.37
C THR A 3 19.91 -11.22 -5.83
N LEU A 4 19.16 -11.71 -4.82
CA LEU A 4 18.07 -10.97 -4.18
C LEU A 4 18.54 -9.58 -3.68
N ARG A 5 19.81 -9.48 -3.19
CA ARG A 5 20.41 -8.20 -2.77
C ARG A 5 20.64 -7.22 -3.94
N GLU A 6 21.03 -7.71 -5.11
CA GLU A 6 21.26 -6.87 -6.30
C GLU A 6 19.94 -6.35 -6.91
N ARG A 7 18.82 -7.06 -6.70
CA ARG A 7 17.49 -6.59 -7.10
C ARG A 7 16.89 -5.54 -6.14
N GLU A 8 17.27 -5.58 -4.87
CA GLU A 8 16.91 -4.53 -3.89
C GLU A 8 17.69 -3.22 -4.15
N GLN A 9 18.92 -3.29 -4.70
CA GLN A 9 19.80 -2.14 -4.98
C GLN A 9 19.32 -1.25 -6.14
N SER A 10 18.28 -1.59 -6.87
CA SER A 10 17.75 -0.76 -7.96
C SER A 10 16.38 -0.14 -7.67
N ARG A 11 15.86 -0.27 -6.43
CA ARG A 11 14.54 0.24 -6.04
C ARG A 11 14.59 1.73 -5.75
N GLN A 12 13.82 2.49 -6.53
CA GLN A 12 13.76 3.94 -6.41
C GLN A 12 12.66 4.37 -5.45
N ILE A 13 13.03 5.17 -4.44
CA ILE A 13 12.11 5.77 -3.49
C ILE A 13 12.11 7.28 -3.69
N LEU A 14 10.93 7.84 -3.94
CA LEU A 14 10.73 9.29 -3.99
C LEU A 14 10.38 9.78 -2.59
N ILE A 15 11.18 10.70 -2.06
CA ILE A 15 10.96 11.39 -0.79
C ILE A 15 10.41 12.77 -1.09
N VAL A 16 9.22 13.07 -0.57
CA VAL A 16 8.54 14.35 -0.72
C VAL A 16 8.41 14.98 0.65
N ASP A 17 9.31 15.89 0.97
CA ASP A 17 9.35 16.60 2.26
C ASP A 17 10.03 17.96 2.06
N ASP A 18 9.41 19.04 2.50
CA ASP A 18 9.96 20.42 2.40
C ASP A 18 10.93 20.77 3.51
N GLU A 19 11.14 19.88 4.48
CA GLU A 19 12.18 19.99 5.49
C GLU A 19 13.46 19.28 5.02
N GLU A 20 14.39 20.05 4.46
CA GLU A 20 15.63 19.56 3.82
C GLU A 20 16.43 18.61 4.73
N GLU A 21 16.62 18.98 6.00
CA GLU A 21 17.38 18.15 6.96
C GLU A 21 16.74 16.77 7.16
N THR A 22 15.41 16.71 7.24
CA THR A 22 14.66 15.47 7.37
C THR A 22 14.73 14.62 6.09
N ALA A 23 14.52 15.25 4.93
CA ALA A 23 14.61 14.57 3.63
C ALA A 23 15.99 13.95 3.42
N GLU A 24 17.07 14.69 3.69
CA GLU A 24 18.42 14.20 3.60
C GLU A 24 18.75 13.07 4.60
N ALA A 25 18.26 13.18 5.85
CA ALA A 25 18.48 12.14 6.85
C ALA A 25 17.80 10.81 6.43
N ILE A 26 16.57 10.89 5.93
CA ILE A 26 15.84 9.74 5.40
C ILE A 26 16.56 9.18 4.16
N SER A 27 17.00 10.04 3.24
CA SER A 27 17.73 9.64 2.04
C SER A 27 18.99 8.83 2.39
N ARG A 28 19.85 9.37 3.24
CA ARG A 28 21.09 8.69 3.71
C ARG A 28 20.79 7.33 4.37
N LEU A 29 19.74 7.28 5.19
CA LEU A 29 19.30 6.03 5.82
C LEU A 29 18.94 4.98 4.76
N LEU A 30 18.13 5.36 3.78
CA LEU A 30 17.64 4.45 2.75
C LEU A 30 18.74 4.01 1.79
N GLU A 31 19.66 4.90 1.43
CA GLU A 31 20.83 4.57 0.62
C GLU A 31 21.75 3.57 1.35
N THR A 32 21.94 3.74 2.66
CA THR A 32 22.68 2.78 3.49
C THR A 32 21.98 1.41 3.52
N ALA A 33 20.66 1.39 3.44
CA ALA A 33 19.87 0.16 3.35
C ALA A 33 19.82 -0.45 1.93
N GLY A 34 20.44 0.20 0.92
CA GLY A 34 20.57 -0.30 -0.45
C GLY A 34 19.48 0.16 -1.41
N PHE A 35 18.69 1.19 -1.07
CA PHE A 35 17.73 1.81 -1.97
C PHE A 35 18.37 2.97 -2.75
N THR A 36 17.77 3.30 -3.89
CA THR A 36 18.07 4.55 -4.61
C THR A 36 17.02 5.58 -4.22
N THR A 37 17.41 6.82 -3.94
CA THR A 37 16.49 7.87 -3.50
C THR A 37 16.48 9.06 -4.46
N ALA A 38 15.34 9.70 -4.56
CA ALA A 38 15.17 11.04 -5.13
C ALA A 38 14.39 11.88 -4.11
N THR A 39 14.82 13.12 -3.89
CA THR A 39 14.20 14.05 -2.95
C THR A 39 13.59 15.22 -3.69
N VAL A 40 12.37 15.61 -3.30
CA VAL A 40 11.70 16.83 -3.79
C VAL A 40 11.04 17.53 -2.61
N ASP A 41 11.06 18.87 -2.64
CA ASP A 41 10.57 19.75 -1.57
C ASP A 41 9.15 20.28 -1.82
N ALA A 42 8.57 19.99 -2.99
CA ALA A 42 7.30 20.53 -3.43
C ALA A 42 6.38 19.47 -4.05
N GLY A 43 5.09 19.55 -3.75
CA GLY A 43 4.10 18.62 -4.24
C GLY A 43 3.91 18.68 -5.76
N LEU A 44 4.00 19.86 -6.37
CA LEU A 44 3.93 20.01 -7.84
C LEU A 44 5.11 19.32 -8.52
N VAL A 45 6.31 19.41 -7.95
CA VAL A 45 7.51 18.72 -8.46
C VAL A 45 7.33 17.21 -8.32
N ALA A 46 6.82 16.74 -7.17
CA ALA A 46 6.53 15.32 -6.95
C ALA A 46 5.57 14.75 -8.00
N LEU A 47 4.51 15.50 -8.37
CA LEU A 47 3.56 15.06 -9.40
C LEU A 47 4.20 14.95 -10.78
N LYS A 48 5.18 15.78 -11.09
CA LYS A 48 5.95 15.73 -12.34
C LYS A 48 6.88 14.52 -12.34
N GLU A 49 7.67 14.33 -11.28
CA GLU A 49 8.57 13.18 -11.13
C GLU A 49 7.83 11.84 -11.25
N LEU A 50 6.65 11.72 -10.65
CA LEU A 50 5.81 10.53 -10.75
C LEU A 50 5.38 10.19 -12.19
N GLN A 51 5.37 11.15 -13.10
CA GLN A 51 5.04 10.95 -14.52
C GLN A 51 6.27 10.64 -15.36
N GLU A 52 7.39 11.32 -15.09
CA GLU A 52 8.62 11.22 -15.87
C GLU A 52 9.48 10.01 -15.45
N SER A 53 9.56 9.75 -14.14
CA SER A 53 10.35 8.66 -13.56
C SER A 53 9.58 7.98 -12.42
N PRO A 54 8.64 7.06 -12.73
CA PRO A 54 7.79 6.44 -11.71
C PRO A 54 8.62 5.68 -10.65
N PRO A 55 8.58 6.07 -9.37
CA PRO A 55 9.29 5.37 -8.30
C PRO A 55 8.57 4.07 -7.90
N ASP A 56 9.31 3.18 -7.23
CA ASP A 56 8.75 1.97 -6.62
C ASP A 56 7.91 2.26 -5.37
N LEU A 57 8.20 3.38 -4.67
CA LEU A 57 7.50 3.81 -3.47
C LEU A 57 7.67 5.33 -3.27
N VAL A 58 6.66 5.96 -2.71
CA VAL A 58 6.69 7.38 -2.30
C VAL A 58 6.65 7.46 -0.78
N LEU A 59 7.63 8.15 -0.18
CA LEU A 59 7.55 8.67 1.17
C LEU A 59 7.05 10.11 1.10
N LEU A 60 5.97 10.43 1.81
CA LEU A 60 5.31 11.72 1.65
C LEU A 60 5.01 12.35 3.01
N SER A 61 5.51 13.57 3.21
CA SER A 61 5.12 14.41 4.33
C SER A 61 3.67 14.89 4.14
N PRO A 62 2.80 14.79 5.16
CA PRO A 62 1.44 15.30 5.06
C PRO A 62 1.37 16.83 5.05
N THR A 63 2.45 17.50 5.41
CA THR A 63 2.59 18.97 5.41
C THR A 63 3.66 19.37 4.40
N LEU A 64 3.31 20.18 3.42
CA LEU A 64 4.22 20.77 2.44
C LEU A 64 3.90 22.27 2.33
N SER A 65 4.90 23.07 1.95
CA SER A 65 4.75 24.53 1.87
C SER A 65 3.91 24.99 0.68
N ASP A 66 3.91 24.23 -0.41
CA ASP A 66 3.22 24.59 -1.66
C ASP A 66 1.80 24.02 -1.76
N MET A 67 1.51 22.92 -1.05
CA MET A 67 0.18 22.29 -1.05
C MET A 67 -0.04 21.39 0.17
N ASP A 68 -1.30 21.07 0.43
CA ASP A 68 -1.66 20.06 1.42
C ASP A 68 -1.21 18.65 0.94
N GLY A 69 -0.32 18.01 1.71
CA GLY A 69 0.17 16.68 1.39
C GLY A 69 -0.93 15.61 1.31
N VAL A 70 -2.03 15.79 2.06
CA VAL A 70 -3.21 14.93 1.96
C VAL A 70 -3.89 15.07 0.59
N GLU A 71 -3.95 16.29 0.04
CA GLU A 71 -4.45 16.50 -1.31
C GLU A 71 -3.48 15.95 -2.36
N LEU A 72 -2.17 16.10 -2.15
CA LEU A 72 -1.17 15.46 -3.01
C LEU A 72 -1.35 13.93 -3.05
N MET A 73 -1.55 13.28 -1.90
CA MET A 73 -1.82 11.83 -1.84
C MET A 73 -3.03 11.44 -2.70
N ARG A 74 -4.12 12.22 -2.64
CA ARG A 74 -5.30 11.99 -3.48
C ARG A 74 -4.99 12.12 -4.97
N GLN A 75 -4.20 13.12 -5.34
CA GLN A 75 -3.82 13.33 -6.74
C GLN A 75 -2.89 12.22 -7.26
N VAL A 76 -1.92 11.80 -6.46
CA VAL A 76 -1.06 10.65 -6.76
C VAL A 76 -1.91 9.40 -6.98
N ARG A 77 -2.86 9.14 -6.08
CA ARG A 77 -3.69 7.93 -6.11
C ARG A 77 -4.65 7.87 -7.30
N LYS A 78 -5.05 9.01 -7.84
CA LYS A 78 -5.83 9.08 -9.10
C LYS A 78 -5.02 8.66 -10.32
N ARG A 79 -3.69 8.77 -10.27
CA ARG A 79 -2.78 8.57 -11.42
C ARG A 79 -2.05 7.24 -11.36
N THR A 80 -1.72 6.76 -10.17
CA THR A 80 -0.88 5.57 -10.00
C THR A 80 -1.29 4.72 -8.80
N SER A 81 -0.91 3.45 -8.84
CA SER A 81 -0.98 2.51 -7.71
C SER A 81 0.34 2.39 -6.95
N THR A 82 1.34 3.21 -7.25
CA THR A 82 2.60 3.26 -6.50
C THR A 82 2.33 3.39 -5.00
N PRO A 83 2.94 2.56 -4.14
CA PRO A 83 2.73 2.63 -2.70
C PRO A 83 3.15 3.98 -2.14
N ILE A 84 2.35 4.49 -1.20
CA ILE A 84 2.61 5.73 -0.47
C ILE A 84 2.72 5.41 1.02
N ILE A 85 3.82 5.79 1.64
CA ILE A 85 3.96 5.85 3.09
C ILE A 85 3.90 7.31 3.52
N ALA A 86 2.94 7.66 4.36
CA ALA A 86 2.89 8.98 4.97
C ALA A 86 3.81 9.06 6.18
N VAL A 87 4.64 10.13 6.25
CA VAL A 87 5.54 10.37 7.38
C VAL A 87 4.89 11.38 8.32
N ASN A 88 4.19 10.92 9.35
CA ASN A 88 3.48 11.79 10.29
C ASN A 88 4.39 12.30 11.41
N ALA A 89 4.24 13.59 11.77
CA ALA A 89 5.02 14.20 12.83
C ALA A 89 4.57 13.79 14.24
N ASP A 90 3.25 13.60 14.46
CA ASP A 90 2.68 13.24 15.77
C ASP A 90 2.09 11.82 15.76
N PRO A 91 2.67 10.90 16.58
CA PRO A 91 2.15 9.54 16.72
C PRO A 91 0.73 9.48 17.34
N ASN A 92 0.34 10.52 18.07
CA ASN A 92 -0.94 10.57 18.79
C ASN A 92 -2.07 11.23 17.98
N ASP A 93 -1.75 11.90 16.85
CA ASP A 93 -2.77 12.49 15.98
C ASP A 93 -3.47 11.41 15.16
N LYS A 94 -4.49 10.83 15.78
CA LYS A 94 -5.34 9.81 15.14
C LYS A 94 -6.12 10.36 13.94
N GLU A 95 -6.48 11.63 13.96
CA GLU A 95 -7.24 12.25 12.88
C GLU A 95 -6.36 12.47 11.66
N ALA A 96 -5.13 12.97 11.82
CA ALA A 96 -4.17 13.09 10.72
C ALA A 96 -3.87 11.72 10.11
N LYS A 97 -3.72 10.68 10.94
CA LYS A 97 -3.53 9.30 10.49
C LYS A 97 -4.70 8.82 9.62
N ILE A 98 -5.93 9.00 10.08
CA ILE A 98 -7.13 8.62 9.32
C ILE A 98 -7.20 9.42 8.02
N ARG A 99 -6.97 10.74 8.05
CA ARG A 99 -6.96 11.59 6.85
C ARG A 99 -5.94 11.13 5.81
N ALA A 100 -4.71 10.82 6.22
CA ALA A 100 -3.66 10.33 5.31
C ALA A 100 -4.04 8.98 4.68
N LEU A 101 -4.54 8.05 5.50
CA LEU A 101 -5.02 6.76 5.01
C LEU A 101 -6.20 6.94 4.04
N ASP A 102 -7.21 7.74 4.36
CA ASP A 102 -8.36 7.98 3.47
C ASP A 102 -7.95 8.69 2.17
N ALA A 103 -6.91 9.51 2.22
CA ALA A 103 -6.38 10.20 1.06
C ALA A 103 -5.59 9.28 0.11
N GLY A 104 -5.12 8.15 0.58
CA GLY A 104 -4.40 7.24 -0.30
C GLY A 104 -3.11 6.65 0.27
N ALA A 105 -2.64 7.02 1.46
CA ALA A 105 -1.49 6.35 2.06
C ALA A 105 -1.77 4.85 2.28
N ASP A 106 -0.80 4.02 2.00
CA ASP A 106 -0.85 2.57 2.25
C ASP A 106 -0.42 2.24 3.67
N ASP A 107 0.54 3.01 4.20
CA ASP A 107 1.01 2.90 5.58
C ASP A 107 1.41 4.28 6.10
N ILE A 108 1.63 4.35 7.43
CA ILE A 108 2.06 5.58 8.11
C ILE A 108 3.23 5.24 9.02
N VAL A 109 4.26 6.06 8.95
CA VAL A 109 5.41 6.01 9.84
C VAL A 109 5.51 7.33 10.61
N VAL A 110 5.85 7.25 11.88
CA VAL A 110 6.12 8.44 12.68
C VAL A 110 7.49 9.01 12.27
N ARG A 111 7.59 10.34 12.12
CA ARG A 111 8.81 11.03 11.67
C ARG A 111 10.08 10.64 12.45
N HIS A 112 9.96 10.40 13.75
CA HIS A 112 11.06 10.00 14.64
C HIS A 112 11.00 8.49 15.00
N ALA A 113 10.37 7.67 14.18
CA ALA A 113 10.42 6.22 14.36
C ALA A 113 11.87 5.71 14.27
N PRO A 114 12.20 4.60 14.94
CA PRO A 114 13.49 3.97 14.77
C PRO A 114 13.80 3.73 13.28
N PRO A 115 15.03 4.04 12.81
CA PRO A 115 15.41 3.86 11.41
C PRO A 115 15.07 2.48 10.84
N GLU A 116 15.24 1.45 11.66
CA GLU A 116 14.98 0.06 11.31
C GLU A 116 13.48 -0.18 11.02
N GLU A 117 12.60 0.57 11.67
CA GLU A 117 11.15 0.48 11.44
C GLU A 117 10.79 0.99 10.04
N LEU A 118 11.32 2.14 9.64
CA LEU A 118 11.07 2.70 8.31
C LEU A 118 11.56 1.74 7.21
N VAL A 119 12.81 1.26 7.32
CA VAL A 119 13.40 0.32 6.38
C VAL A 119 12.59 -0.98 6.32
N ALA A 120 12.18 -1.51 7.48
CA ALA A 120 11.38 -2.74 7.54
C ALA A 120 10.01 -2.58 6.87
N ARG A 121 9.33 -1.44 7.06
CA ARG A 121 8.03 -1.15 6.43
C ARG A 121 8.14 -0.99 4.92
N ILE A 122 9.13 -0.22 4.45
CA ILE A 122 9.43 -0.07 3.02
C ILE A 122 9.70 -1.44 2.40
N GLY A 123 10.62 -2.21 2.98
CA GLY A 123 10.94 -3.55 2.51
C GLY A 123 9.74 -4.49 2.51
N ALA A 124 8.87 -4.40 3.52
CA ALA A 124 7.63 -5.19 3.56
C ALA A 124 6.68 -4.84 2.41
N ILE A 125 6.50 -3.57 2.09
CA ILE A 125 5.65 -3.11 0.99
C ILE A 125 6.26 -3.50 -0.37
N LEU A 126 7.55 -3.28 -0.57
CA LEU A 126 8.23 -3.56 -1.83
C LEU A 126 8.32 -5.07 -2.14
N ARG A 127 8.62 -5.92 -1.15
CA ARG A 127 8.62 -7.38 -1.32
C ARG A 127 7.29 -7.94 -1.80
N ARG A 128 6.17 -7.28 -1.49
CA ARG A 128 4.85 -7.68 -1.98
C ARG A 128 4.68 -7.47 -3.48
N VAL A 129 5.40 -6.50 -4.04
CA VAL A 129 5.43 -6.28 -5.48
C VAL A 129 6.09 -7.48 -6.19
N GLU A 130 6.97 -8.25 -5.51
CA GLU A 130 7.74 -9.35 -6.09
C GLU A 130 7.17 -10.74 -5.80
N TRP A 131 6.39 -10.89 -4.73
CA TRP A 131 5.96 -12.22 -4.31
C TRP A 131 4.84 -12.77 -5.19
N SER A 132 5.22 -13.69 -6.07
CA SER A 132 4.30 -14.51 -6.88
C SER A 132 4.56 -15.97 -6.55
N PRO A 133 3.65 -16.69 -5.86
CA PRO A 133 3.81 -18.13 -5.67
C PRO A 133 3.68 -18.82 -7.02
N ALA A 134 4.69 -19.60 -7.39
CA ALA A 134 4.81 -20.28 -8.68
C ALA A 134 3.76 -21.37 -8.94
N SER A 135 2.85 -21.65 -8.00
CA SER A 135 1.96 -22.81 -8.05
C SER A 135 0.49 -22.52 -8.40
N GLU A 136 0.06 -21.26 -8.39
CA GLU A 136 -1.34 -20.91 -8.71
C GLU A 136 -1.38 -19.79 -9.74
N PRO A 137 -1.56 -20.09 -11.04
CA PRO A 137 -1.49 -19.08 -12.08
C PRO A 137 -2.68 -18.10 -12.06
N ARG A 138 -3.86 -18.54 -11.59
CA ARG A 138 -5.07 -17.72 -11.60
C ARG A 138 -6.02 -18.08 -10.45
N LEU A 139 -6.57 -17.06 -9.80
CA LEU A 139 -7.69 -17.22 -8.86
C LEU A 139 -8.94 -16.61 -9.49
N GLU A 140 -10.07 -17.27 -9.27
CA GLU A 140 -11.38 -16.80 -9.76
C GLU A 140 -12.43 -16.95 -8.67
N VAL A 141 -13.18 -15.88 -8.43
CA VAL A 141 -14.35 -15.86 -7.54
C VAL A 141 -15.43 -15.02 -8.20
N ARG A 142 -16.50 -15.65 -8.67
CA ARG A 142 -17.57 -15.00 -9.45
C ARG A 142 -16.98 -14.33 -10.70
N GLN A 143 -17.18 -13.02 -10.87
CA GLN A 143 -16.63 -12.24 -11.99
C GLN A 143 -15.29 -11.59 -11.68
N LEU A 144 -14.71 -11.86 -10.51
CA LEU A 144 -13.40 -11.38 -10.12
C LEU A 144 -12.35 -12.41 -10.49
N SER A 145 -11.37 -12.04 -11.28
CA SER A 145 -10.22 -12.88 -11.63
C SER A 145 -8.91 -12.20 -11.30
N LEU A 146 -7.91 -12.98 -10.89
CA LEU A 146 -6.62 -12.49 -10.48
C LEU A 146 -5.53 -13.38 -11.08
N ASP A 147 -4.71 -12.80 -11.96
CA ASP A 147 -3.48 -13.42 -12.46
C ASP A 147 -2.36 -13.16 -11.45
N ILE A 148 -1.97 -14.22 -10.73
CA ILE A 148 -0.97 -14.12 -9.67
C ILE A 148 0.41 -13.84 -10.26
N SER A 149 0.73 -14.44 -11.41
CA SER A 149 2.04 -14.31 -12.05
C SER A 149 2.31 -12.89 -12.54
N ARG A 150 1.27 -12.25 -13.07
CA ARG A 150 1.33 -10.86 -13.58
C ARG A 150 0.89 -9.81 -12.56
N ARG A 151 0.34 -10.23 -11.41
CA ARG A 151 -0.23 -9.36 -10.38
C ARG A 151 -1.33 -8.44 -10.92
N ILE A 152 -2.15 -8.94 -11.81
CA ILE A 152 -3.24 -8.20 -12.45
C ILE A 152 -4.57 -8.79 -11.95
N ALA A 153 -5.47 -7.91 -11.52
CA ALA A 153 -6.84 -8.27 -11.16
C ALA A 153 -7.81 -7.67 -12.18
N PHE A 154 -8.86 -8.41 -12.49
CA PHE A 154 -9.96 -7.98 -13.32
C PHE A 154 -11.30 -8.22 -12.62
N LEU A 155 -12.20 -7.26 -12.70
CA LEU A 155 -13.61 -7.44 -12.37
C LEU A 155 -14.40 -7.38 -13.66
N HIS A 156 -15.03 -8.47 -14.06
CA HIS A 156 -15.45 -8.70 -15.44
C HIS A 156 -14.23 -8.53 -16.37
N ASP A 157 -14.32 -7.65 -17.37
CA ASP A 157 -13.22 -7.32 -18.29
C ASP A 157 -12.46 -6.07 -17.90
N ARG A 158 -12.82 -5.41 -16.78
CA ARG A 158 -12.19 -4.19 -16.31
C ARG A 158 -10.98 -4.51 -15.44
N LYS A 159 -9.80 -4.08 -15.89
CA LYS A 159 -8.57 -4.14 -15.08
C LYS A 159 -8.70 -3.26 -13.83
N LEU A 160 -8.40 -3.82 -12.69
CA LEU A 160 -8.38 -3.10 -11.41
C LEU A 160 -6.99 -2.53 -11.13
N GLN A 161 -6.94 -1.25 -10.76
CA GLN A 161 -5.72 -0.64 -10.22
C GLN A 161 -5.69 -0.89 -8.70
N LEU A 162 -4.83 -1.80 -8.27
CA LEU A 162 -4.67 -2.17 -6.86
C LEU A 162 -3.30 -1.74 -6.37
N THR A 163 -3.25 -1.17 -5.16
CA THR A 163 -1.98 -1.01 -4.46
C THR A 163 -1.45 -2.38 -4.00
N PRO A 164 -0.16 -2.51 -3.67
CA PRO A 164 0.39 -3.78 -3.18
C PRO A 164 -0.32 -4.34 -1.95
N ILE A 165 -0.82 -3.47 -1.06
CA ILE A 165 -1.58 -3.87 0.13
C ILE A 165 -2.96 -4.39 -0.27
N GLU A 166 -3.69 -3.64 -1.07
CA GLU A 166 -5.00 -4.06 -1.59
C GLU A 166 -4.91 -5.39 -2.33
N TYR A 167 -3.86 -5.56 -3.15
CA TYR A 167 -3.59 -6.80 -3.85
C TYR A 167 -3.38 -7.96 -2.87
N SER A 168 -2.55 -7.78 -1.83
CA SER A 168 -2.26 -8.83 -0.84
C SER A 168 -3.50 -9.23 -0.05
N ILE A 169 -4.33 -8.26 0.35
CA ILE A 169 -5.61 -8.52 1.01
C ILE A 169 -6.53 -9.31 0.08
N LEU A 170 -6.64 -8.89 -1.18
CA LEU A 170 -7.51 -9.52 -2.16
C LEU A 170 -7.11 -10.98 -2.43
N VAL A 171 -5.82 -11.25 -2.65
CA VAL A 171 -5.28 -12.62 -2.81
C VAL A 171 -5.64 -13.48 -1.61
N THR A 172 -5.44 -12.97 -0.39
CA THR A 172 -5.72 -13.72 0.84
C THR A 172 -7.20 -14.06 0.95
N LEU A 173 -8.09 -13.12 0.66
CA LEU A 173 -9.54 -13.33 0.68
C LEU A 173 -10.00 -14.30 -0.40
N MET A 174 -9.46 -14.21 -1.62
CA MET A 174 -9.82 -15.09 -2.72
C MET A 174 -9.36 -16.53 -2.49
N ARG A 175 -8.18 -16.74 -1.91
CA ARG A 175 -7.69 -18.09 -1.53
C ARG A 175 -8.54 -18.74 -0.46
N ASN A 176 -9.13 -17.94 0.41
CA ASN A 176 -10.00 -18.39 1.49
C ASN A 176 -11.49 -18.15 1.16
N ALA A 177 -11.86 -18.15 -0.13
CA ALA A 177 -13.24 -17.90 -0.53
C ALA A 177 -14.21 -18.87 0.16
N GLY A 178 -15.32 -18.36 0.70
CA GLY A 178 -16.29 -19.09 1.49
C GLY A 178 -15.95 -19.19 2.99
N HIS A 179 -14.74 -18.84 3.41
CA HIS A 179 -14.31 -18.90 4.80
C HIS A 179 -14.03 -17.51 5.36
N VAL A 180 -14.24 -17.36 6.67
CA VAL A 180 -13.92 -16.12 7.38
C VAL A 180 -12.41 -16.05 7.57
N VAL A 181 -11.79 -14.98 7.05
CA VAL A 181 -10.37 -14.68 7.28
C VAL A 181 -10.27 -13.73 8.48
N PRO A 182 -9.64 -14.15 9.59
CA PRO A 182 -9.47 -13.31 10.77
C PRO A 182 -8.68 -12.03 10.47
N HIS A 183 -8.97 -10.96 11.22
CA HIS A 183 -8.23 -9.69 11.09
C HIS A 183 -6.71 -9.88 11.19
N GLU A 184 -6.26 -10.71 12.15
CA GLU A 184 -4.84 -10.98 12.37
C GLU A 184 -4.18 -11.67 11.17
N GLU A 185 -4.90 -12.57 10.49
CA GLU A 185 -4.40 -13.25 9.30
C GLU A 185 -4.24 -12.27 8.14
N LEU A 186 -5.21 -11.39 7.93
CA LEU A 186 -5.11 -10.31 6.95
C LEU A 186 -3.97 -9.34 7.29
N LEU A 187 -3.80 -8.99 8.57
CA LEU A 187 -2.69 -8.16 9.02
C LEU A 187 -1.34 -8.85 8.77
N LYS A 188 -1.20 -10.14 9.05
CA LYS A 188 0.01 -10.93 8.75
C LYS A 188 0.28 -11.01 7.24
N ALA A 189 -0.75 -11.16 6.42
CA ALA A 189 -0.60 -11.14 4.97
C ALA A 189 -0.10 -9.79 4.46
N VAL A 190 -0.44 -8.71 5.17
CA VAL A 190 -0.03 -7.34 4.87
C VAL A 190 1.25 -6.94 5.60
N TRP A 191 1.47 -7.32 6.87
CA TRP A 191 2.64 -6.94 7.69
C TRP A 191 3.29 -8.17 8.32
N ARG A 192 4.18 -8.85 7.58
CA ARG A 192 4.83 -10.12 8.02
C ARG A 192 5.64 -10.05 9.31
N THR A 193 5.91 -8.89 9.86
CA THR A 193 6.83 -8.69 11.00
C THR A 193 6.15 -8.28 12.31
N GLY A 194 4.85 -8.45 12.47
CA GLY A 194 4.17 -8.25 13.78
C GLY A 194 4.13 -6.82 14.33
N GLN A 195 4.79 -5.86 13.69
CA GLN A 195 4.92 -4.47 14.14
C GLN A 195 3.81 -3.54 13.64
N GLY A 196 2.76 -4.06 13.06
CA GLY A 196 1.68 -3.26 12.46
C GLY A 196 0.30 -3.80 12.75
N ASN A 197 -0.07 -4.01 14.03
CA ASN A 197 -1.45 -4.37 14.41
C ASN A 197 -2.41 -3.16 14.28
N ASP A 198 -2.24 -2.36 13.24
CA ASP A 198 -3.11 -1.22 13.02
C ASP A 198 -4.34 -1.61 12.21
N TYR A 199 -5.38 -2.00 12.93
CA TYR A 199 -6.68 -2.30 12.35
C TYR A 199 -7.26 -1.15 11.52
N SER A 200 -6.83 0.09 11.74
CA SER A 200 -7.32 1.25 10.96
C SER A 200 -6.84 1.17 9.52
N VAL A 201 -5.57 0.82 9.31
CA VAL A 201 -5.00 0.64 7.96
C VAL A 201 -5.70 -0.50 7.23
N LEU A 202 -5.97 -1.63 7.89
CA LEU A 202 -6.72 -2.74 7.30
C LEU A 202 -8.13 -2.29 6.88
N ARG A 203 -8.85 -1.58 7.76
CA ARG A 203 -10.22 -1.11 7.48
C ARG A 203 -10.27 -0.16 6.28
N VAL A 204 -9.31 0.76 6.19
CA VAL A 204 -9.23 1.69 5.05
C VAL A 204 -8.98 0.93 3.75
N ASN A 205 -8.05 -0.01 3.73
CA ASN A 205 -7.77 -0.81 2.53
C ASN A 205 -8.95 -1.70 2.13
N ILE A 206 -9.67 -2.28 3.09
CA ILE A 206 -10.95 -2.98 2.83
C ILE A 206 -12.00 -2.02 2.24
N SER A 207 -12.10 -0.80 2.77
CA SER A 207 -13.03 0.21 2.24
C SER A 207 -12.70 0.56 0.78
N ARG A 208 -11.43 0.76 0.46
CA ARG A 208 -10.96 1.02 -0.91
C ARG A 208 -11.21 -0.16 -1.85
N LEU A 209 -10.95 -1.38 -1.41
CA LEU A 209 -11.26 -2.57 -2.18
C LEU A 209 -12.76 -2.65 -2.48
N ARG A 210 -13.63 -2.36 -1.51
CA ARG A 210 -15.08 -2.30 -1.74
C ARG A 210 -15.44 -1.25 -2.78
N GLN A 211 -14.84 -0.07 -2.75
CA GLN A 211 -15.07 0.96 -3.77
C GLN A 211 -14.70 0.49 -5.19
N LYS A 212 -13.74 -0.43 -5.31
CA LYS A 212 -13.27 -0.97 -6.59
C LYS A 212 -14.06 -2.21 -7.06
N LEU A 213 -14.61 -2.99 -6.13
CA LEU A 213 -15.24 -4.28 -6.38
C LEU A 213 -16.77 -4.27 -6.32
N GLU A 214 -17.36 -3.40 -5.51
CA GLU A 214 -18.78 -3.45 -5.19
C GLU A 214 -19.58 -2.41 -5.97
N ASP A 215 -20.76 -2.79 -6.44
CA ASP A 215 -21.71 -1.82 -6.99
C ASP A 215 -22.21 -0.84 -5.92
N ASN A 216 -22.36 -1.35 -4.68
CA ASN A 216 -22.66 -0.54 -3.51
C ASN A 216 -21.74 -0.89 -2.34
N PRO A 217 -20.69 -0.09 -2.08
CA PRO A 217 -19.73 -0.35 -0.99
C PRO A 217 -20.33 -0.43 0.41
N ARG A 218 -21.53 0.17 0.63
CA ARG A 218 -22.26 0.10 1.90
C ARG A 218 -23.04 -1.20 2.09
N ARG A 219 -23.28 -1.94 1.00
CA ARG A 219 -23.91 -3.28 1.00
C ARG A 219 -23.03 -4.26 0.23
N PRO A 220 -21.85 -4.57 0.77
CA PRO A 220 -20.85 -5.33 0.06
C PRO A 220 -21.28 -6.78 -0.16
N SER A 221 -20.97 -7.32 -1.32
CA SER A 221 -21.23 -8.70 -1.74
C SER A 221 -19.95 -9.50 -2.01
N TYR A 222 -18.83 -8.83 -2.32
CA TYR A 222 -17.53 -9.48 -2.49
C TYR A 222 -16.74 -9.54 -1.18
N ILE A 223 -16.73 -8.47 -0.39
CA ILE A 223 -15.99 -8.45 0.88
C ILE A 223 -16.97 -8.15 2.02
N VAL A 224 -17.47 -9.17 2.66
CA VAL A 224 -18.46 -9.07 3.74
C VAL A 224 -17.77 -9.05 5.09
N THR A 225 -18.18 -8.14 5.97
CA THR A 225 -17.68 -8.08 7.36
C THR A 225 -18.38 -9.13 8.20
N VAL A 226 -17.59 -9.89 8.96
CA VAL A 226 -18.08 -10.75 10.04
C VAL A 226 -17.73 -10.09 11.36
N PRO A 227 -18.71 -9.48 12.07
CA PRO A 227 -18.43 -8.67 13.26
C PRO A 227 -17.60 -9.43 14.30
N GLY A 228 -16.56 -8.78 14.83
CA GLY A 228 -15.66 -9.33 15.85
C GLY A 228 -14.70 -10.42 15.35
N ARG A 229 -14.81 -10.90 14.11
CA ARG A 229 -14.01 -12.03 13.60
C ARG A 229 -13.08 -11.63 12.44
N GLY A 230 -13.59 -10.97 11.42
CA GLY A 230 -12.80 -10.67 10.22
C GLY A 230 -13.65 -10.35 9.01
N TYR A 231 -13.18 -10.81 7.85
CA TYR A 231 -13.85 -10.62 6.57
C TYR A 231 -14.01 -11.96 5.84
N VAL A 232 -15.03 -12.04 5.02
CA VAL A 232 -15.27 -13.21 4.15
C VAL A 232 -15.52 -12.75 2.73
N MET A 233 -14.93 -13.43 1.77
CA MET A 233 -15.32 -13.36 0.37
C MET A 233 -16.23 -14.57 0.09
N PRO A 234 -17.55 -14.38 -0.10
CA PRO A 234 -18.44 -15.49 -0.38
C PRO A 234 -18.00 -16.24 -1.64
N ALA A 235 -17.87 -17.55 -1.57
CA ALA A 235 -17.69 -18.38 -2.75
C ALA A 235 -18.86 -18.15 -3.71
N GLY A 236 -18.59 -18.01 -5.00
CA GLY A 236 -19.65 -17.90 -5.99
C GLY A 236 -20.59 -19.12 -5.89
N ARG A 237 -21.88 -18.91 -6.08
CA ARG A 237 -22.77 -20.06 -6.32
C ARG A 237 -22.32 -20.68 -7.63
N SER A 238 -21.94 -21.95 -7.57
CA SER A 238 -21.74 -22.83 -8.73
C SER A 238 -22.98 -22.83 -9.58
#